data_daf393b3120a2aab883344146bb11f80
#
_entry.id   daf393b3120a2aab883344146bb11f80
#
_cell.length_a   1.000
_cell.length_b   1.000
_cell.length_c   1.000
_cell.angle_alpha   90.00
_cell.angle_beta   90.00
_cell.angle_gamma   90.00
#
_symmetry.space_group_name_H-M   'P 1'
#
loop_
_entity.id
_entity.type
_entity.pdbx_description
1 polymer ?
#
loop_
_entity_poly.entity_id
_entity_poly.type
_entity_poly.pdbx_seq_one_letter_code
_entity_poly.pdbx_strand_id
1 'polypeptide(L)'
;MKFTKRGSTMTAMTTTALTAAMFVAAGASAADPKLGIVYDAGGKFDKSFNQSAYEGANRFKTETKISYIEAQASSDTQAEQVLRGLARKKLDLIAAIGFSQTQAVQKVAAEFPNVRFVLIDGVAQGANVNSVIFKEEEGSYLVGVAGAMASKTGKLGFVGGMDIPLIRAFACGYGQGAKAINPKAEVVQNMVGTTSAAWNDPAKGGELARAQFDRGVDVVFAVAGGSGMGTLQTAKAKGKLAIGVDSNQNYLHPGTMLTSMVKRVDGAIYDVFMQQKNGTWKAGVSSRGLKEGGVDWALDKDNRALVTPAMEKRVNEAKANIISGKVKVIDYRAANSCPV
;
A
#
# COMPACT_ATOMS: atom_id res chain seq x y z
N MET A 1 -63.26 55.29 71.36
CA MET A 1 -63.56 54.07 70.59
C MET A 1 -63.07 54.30 69.16
N LYS A 2 -61.93 53.75 68.78
CA LYS A 2 -61.37 53.90 67.42
C LYS A 2 -61.32 52.52 66.76
N PHE A 3 -62.04 52.33 65.67
CA PHE A 3 -61.94 51.14 64.82
C PHE A 3 -60.87 51.31 63.83
N THR A 4 -59.92 50.39 63.79
CA THR A 4 -58.88 50.30 62.78
C THR A 4 -59.24 49.24 61.74
N LYS A 5 -59.40 49.66 60.47
CA LYS A 5 -59.54 48.77 59.31
C LYS A 5 -58.20 48.18 58.90
N ARG A 6 -58.12 46.85 58.82
CA ARG A 6 -57.00 46.12 58.17
C ARG A 6 -57.29 46.02 56.68
N GLY A 7 -56.37 46.58 55.87
CA GLY A 7 -56.39 46.36 54.44
C GLY A 7 -55.55 45.10 54.08
N SER A 8 -56.16 44.22 53.29
CA SER A 8 -55.52 42.99 52.76
C SER A 8 -54.91 43.31 51.38
N THR A 9 -53.65 43.22 51.26
CA THR A 9 -52.91 43.38 50.00
C THR A 9 -52.73 41.97 49.33
N MET A 10 -53.41 41.76 48.20
CA MET A 10 -53.24 40.60 47.33
C MET A 10 -52.02 40.82 46.48
N THR A 11 -51.00 40.00 46.69
CA THR A 11 -49.80 39.94 45.86
C THR A 11 -50.05 38.97 44.67
N ALA A 12 -50.13 39.53 43.49
CA ALA A 12 -50.20 38.73 42.23
C ALA A 12 -48.78 38.13 41.89
N MET A 13 -48.70 36.82 41.95
CA MET A 13 -47.54 36.09 41.42
C MET A 13 -47.65 35.92 39.90
N THR A 14 -46.85 36.65 39.15
CA THR A 14 -46.66 36.45 37.71
C THR A 14 -45.66 35.29 37.49
N THR A 15 -46.15 34.13 37.06
CA THR A 15 -45.38 32.98 36.61
C THR A 15 -44.89 33.23 35.19
N THR A 16 -43.63 33.57 35.04
CA THR A 16 -42.97 33.66 33.71
C THR A 16 -42.57 32.24 33.27
N ALA A 17 -43.29 31.68 32.30
CA ALA A 17 -42.95 30.42 31.66
C ALA A 17 -41.78 30.64 30.70
N LEU A 18 -40.61 30.12 31.07
CA LEU A 18 -39.41 30.10 30.22
C LEU A 18 -39.54 28.90 29.24
N THR A 19 -39.98 29.15 28.01
CA THR A 19 -39.97 28.17 26.93
C THR A 19 -38.53 28.01 26.44
N ALA A 20 -37.88 26.93 26.87
CA ALA A 20 -36.59 26.50 26.30
C ALA A 20 -36.82 25.96 24.89
N ALA A 21 -36.50 26.75 23.87
CA ALA A 21 -36.44 26.30 22.49
C ALA A 21 -35.22 25.38 22.35
N MET A 22 -35.43 24.05 22.33
CA MET A 22 -34.41 23.09 21.90
C MET A 22 -34.17 23.29 20.41
N PHE A 23 -33.05 23.96 20.06
CA PHE A 23 -32.49 23.89 18.72
C PHE A 23 -31.96 22.48 18.50
N VAL A 24 -32.75 21.62 17.88
CA VAL A 24 -32.26 20.40 17.24
C VAL A 24 -31.45 20.88 16.04
N ALA A 25 -30.13 20.96 16.20
CA ALA A 25 -29.22 21.11 15.07
C ALA A 25 -29.39 19.86 14.22
N ALA A 26 -30.21 19.94 13.17
CA ALA A 26 -30.23 18.95 12.12
C ALA A 26 -28.81 18.96 11.51
N GLY A 27 -28.00 17.99 11.87
CA GLY A 27 -26.70 17.77 11.26
C GLY A 27 -26.93 17.62 9.76
N ALA A 28 -26.59 18.64 8.98
CA ALA A 28 -26.55 18.52 7.52
C ALA A 28 -25.66 17.34 7.21
N SER A 29 -26.24 16.21 6.76
CA SER A 29 -25.48 15.10 6.21
C SER A 29 -24.64 15.67 5.05
N ALA A 30 -23.32 15.72 5.21
CA ALA A 30 -22.47 16.13 4.12
C ALA A 30 -22.75 15.21 2.94
N ALA A 31 -22.84 15.79 1.73
CA ALA A 31 -23.05 15.00 0.53
C ALA A 31 -21.89 13.98 0.37
N ASP A 32 -22.22 12.80 -0.15
CA ASP A 32 -21.23 11.77 -0.41
C ASP A 32 -20.07 12.29 -1.28
N PRO A 33 -18.82 12.01 -0.93
CA PRO A 33 -17.68 12.50 -1.71
C PRO A 33 -17.61 11.84 -3.09
N LYS A 34 -17.27 12.63 -4.09
CA LYS A 34 -17.00 12.17 -5.45
C LYS A 34 -15.54 11.73 -5.56
N LEU A 35 -15.31 10.43 -5.71
CA LEU A 35 -13.98 9.83 -5.65
C LEU A 35 -13.54 9.29 -7.01
N GLY A 36 -12.23 9.30 -7.26
CA GLY A 36 -11.61 8.70 -8.43
C GLY A 36 -10.37 7.91 -8.08
N ILE A 37 -10.03 6.91 -8.90
CA ILE A 37 -8.79 6.14 -8.83
C ILE A 37 -8.22 5.95 -10.23
N VAL A 38 -6.91 6.10 -10.37
CA VAL A 38 -6.19 5.93 -11.63
C VAL A 38 -5.11 4.87 -11.44
N TYR A 39 -5.30 3.71 -12.06
CA TYR A 39 -4.31 2.63 -12.08
C TYR A 39 -3.20 2.93 -13.08
N ASP A 40 -2.00 2.37 -12.85
CA ASP A 40 -0.87 2.51 -13.76
C ASP A 40 -0.86 1.44 -14.88
N ALA A 41 0.25 1.40 -15.63
CA ALA A 41 0.43 0.51 -16.78
C ALA A 41 0.41 -1.01 -16.44
N GLY A 42 0.60 -1.37 -15.16
CA GLY A 42 0.47 -2.77 -14.71
C GLY A 42 -0.93 -3.34 -14.84
N GLY A 43 -1.93 -2.45 -14.88
CA GLY A 43 -3.33 -2.81 -15.05
C GLY A 43 -4.00 -3.25 -13.74
N LYS A 44 -5.30 -2.95 -13.64
CA LYS A 44 -6.13 -3.15 -12.44
C LYS A 44 -6.03 -4.54 -11.81
N PHE A 45 -5.90 -5.59 -12.63
CA PHE A 45 -5.94 -6.99 -12.19
C PHE A 45 -4.58 -7.70 -12.29
N ASP A 46 -3.51 -6.98 -11.95
CA ASP A 46 -2.13 -7.46 -11.97
C ASP A 46 -1.81 -8.55 -10.91
N LYS A 47 -2.78 -8.91 -10.08
CA LYS A 47 -2.63 -9.80 -8.92
C LYS A 47 -1.67 -9.31 -7.83
N SER A 48 -1.28 -8.05 -7.89
CA SER A 48 -0.24 -7.43 -7.07
C SER A 48 -0.67 -6.02 -6.62
N PHE A 49 0.02 -5.00 -7.08
CA PHE A 49 -0.05 -3.60 -6.65
C PHE A 49 -1.37 -2.91 -6.98
N ASN A 50 -1.76 -2.91 -8.27
CA ASN A 50 -3.01 -2.26 -8.69
C ASN A 50 -4.24 -3.00 -8.18
N GLN A 51 -4.20 -4.34 -8.17
CA GLN A 51 -5.30 -5.13 -7.60
C GLN A 51 -5.46 -4.85 -6.11
N SER A 52 -4.37 -4.71 -5.35
CA SER A 52 -4.42 -4.31 -3.95
C SER A 52 -5.13 -2.96 -3.77
N ALA A 53 -4.79 -1.96 -4.60
CA ALA A 53 -5.46 -0.66 -4.59
C ALA A 53 -6.97 -0.78 -4.88
N TYR A 54 -7.33 -1.59 -5.88
CA TYR A 54 -8.73 -1.88 -6.21
C TYR A 54 -9.48 -2.53 -5.03
N GLU A 55 -8.86 -3.50 -4.36
CA GLU A 55 -9.48 -4.18 -3.22
C GLU A 55 -9.79 -3.21 -2.07
N GLY A 56 -8.90 -2.26 -1.80
CA GLY A 56 -9.12 -1.19 -0.82
C GLY A 56 -10.28 -0.26 -1.20
N ALA A 57 -10.33 0.19 -2.45
CA ALA A 57 -11.40 1.02 -2.97
C ALA A 57 -12.75 0.28 -3.01
N ASN A 58 -12.74 -1.00 -3.39
CA ASN A 58 -13.94 -1.83 -3.43
C ASN A 58 -14.47 -2.15 -2.02
N ARG A 59 -13.59 -2.36 -1.02
CA ARG A 59 -13.97 -2.49 0.38
C ARG A 59 -14.68 -1.22 0.86
N PHE A 60 -14.12 -0.04 0.57
CA PHE A 60 -14.76 1.24 0.88
C PHE A 60 -16.15 1.34 0.25
N LYS A 61 -16.30 1.05 -1.05
CA LYS A 61 -17.59 1.04 -1.74
C LYS A 61 -18.58 0.07 -1.12
N THR A 62 -18.14 -1.12 -0.76
CA THR A 62 -18.99 -2.17 -0.18
C THR A 62 -19.55 -1.75 1.19
N GLU A 63 -18.69 -1.17 2.03
CA GLU A 63 -19.04 -0.78 3.40
C GLU A 63 -19.86 0.53 3.44
N THR A 64 -19.50 1.53 2.62
CA THR A 64 -20.13 2.86 2.66
C THR A 64 -21.25 3.05 1.65
N LYS A 65 -21.35 2.21 0.63
CA LYS A 65 -22.21 2.34 -0.58
C LYS A 65 -21.85 3.53 -1.47
N ILE A 66 -20.76 4.26 -1.17
CA ILE A 66 -20.26 5.38 -1.97
C ILE A 66 -19.47 4.84 -3.16
N SER A 67 -19.85 5.22 -4.37
CA SER A 67 -19.18 4.82 -5.61
C SER A 67 -17.97 5.69 -5.90
N TYR A 68 -17.06 5.18 -6.72
CA TYR A 68 -15.90 5.90 -7.24
C TYR A 68 -15.74 5.65 -8.75
N ILE A 69 -15.03 6.56 -9.43
CA ILE A 69 -14.73 6.45 -10.86
C ILE A 69 -13.37 5.79 -11.01
N GLU A 70 -13.26 4.81 -11.91
CA GLU A 70 -12.02 4.14 -12.24
C GLU A 70 -11.47 4.62 -13.59
N ALA A 71 -10.16 4.75 -13.68
CA ALA A 71 -9.44 4.97 -14.92
C ALA A 71 -8.08 4.25 -14.87
N GLN A 72 -7.45 4.10 -16.02
CA GLN A 72 -6.11 3.52 -16.15
C GLN A 72 -5.27 4.41 -17.05
N ALA A 73 -3.98 4.55 -16.72
CA ALA A 73 -2.99 5.22 -17.53
C ALA A 73 -1.91 4.22 -17.95
N SER A 74 -1.70 4.05 -19.24
CA SER A 74 -0.69 3.14 -19.80
C SER A 74 0.67 3.80 -20.04
N SER A 75 0.78 5.11 -19.79
CA SER A 75 2.03 5.89 -19.85
C SER A 75 1.94 7.14 -18.99
N ASP A 76 3.08 7.75 -18.68
CA ASP A 76 3.17 8.98 -17.88
C ASP A 76 2.42 10.14 -18.57
N THR A 77 2.53 10.27 -19.90
CA THR A 77 1.80 11.28 -20.68
C THR A 77 0.30 11.09 -20.61
N GLN A 78 -0.17 9.84 -20.69
CA GLN A 78 -1.58 9.52 -20.55
C GLN A 78 -2.06 9.77 -19.12
N ALA A 79 -1.23 9.53 -18.10
CA ALA A 79 -1.59 9.79 -16.70
C ALA A 79 -1.99 11.25 -16.48
N GLU A 80 -1.24 12.22 -17.04
CA GLU A 80 -1.58 13.64 -16.97
C GLU A 80 -2.95 13.94 -17.59
N GLN A 81 -3.24 13.38 -18.77
CA GLN A 81 -4.52 13.57 -19.44
C GLN A 81 -5.70 12.98 -18.67
N VAL A 82 -5.52 11.76 -18.13
CA VAL A 82 -6.53 11.06 -17.35
C VAL A 82 -6.83 11.79 -16.05
N LEU A 83 -5.80 12.18 -15.29
CA LEU A 83 -5.95 12.93 -14.04
C LEU A 83 -6.65 14.28 -14.28
N ARG A 84 -6.26 15.03 -15.33
CA ARG A 84 -6.92 16.29 -15.70
C ARG A 84 -8.36 16.08 -16.12
N GLY A 85 -8.66 15.00 -16.85
CA GLY A 85 -10.02 14.62 -17.23
C GLY A 85 -10.92 14.33 -16.03
N LEU A 86 -10.41 13.63 -15.01
CA LEU A 86 -11.12 13.37 -13.75
C LEU A 86 -11.28 14.65 -12.92
N ALA A 87 -10.24 15.50 -12.83
CA ALA A 87 -10.30 16.77 -12.10
C ALA A 87 -11.36 17.73 -12.68
N ARG A 88 -11.51 17.78 -14.00
CA ARG A 88 -12.57 18.56 -14.68
C ARG A 88 -13.99 18.06 -14.34
N LYS A 89 -14.16 16.81 -13.93
CA LYS A 89 -15.44 16.28 -13.45
C LYS A 89 -15.79 16.73 -12.03
N LYS A 90 -14.94 17.59 -11.43
CA LYS A 90 -15.11 18.13 -10.06
C LYS A 90 -15.22 17.01 -9.02
N LEU A 91 -14.32 16.03 -9.11
CA LEU A 91 -14.16 15.06 -8.06
C LEU A 91 -13.53 15.72 -6.82
N ASP A 92 -13.90 15.24 -5.64
CA ASP A 92 -13.35 15.77 -4.38
C ASP A 92 -11.96 15.21 -4.08
N LEU A 93 -11.71 13.95 -4.51
CA LEU A 93 -10.42 13.28 -4.34
C LEU A 93 -10.15 12.33 -5.50
N ILE A 94 -8.90 12.33 -5.98
CA ILE A 94 -8.39 11.40 -7.00
C ILE A 94 -7.15 10.70 -6.45
N ALA A 95 -7.18 9.36 -6.38
CA ALA A 95 -6.04 8.54 -6.01
C ALA A 95 -5.30 8.07 -7.28
N ALA A 96 -4.02 8.38 -7.40
CA ALA A 96 -3.11 7.94 -8.44
C ALA A 96 -2.23 6.80 -7.91
N ILE A 97 -2.26 5.66 -8.59
CA ILE A 97 -1.60 4.43 -8.15
C ILE A 97 -0.30 4.24 -8.92
N GLY A 98 0.84 4.43 -8.22
CA GLY A 98 2.17 4.19 -8.76
C GLY A 98 3.02 5.44 -8.94
N PHE A 99 4.31 5.27 -8.66
CA PHE A 99 5.34 6.33 -8.71
C PHE A 99 5.45 7.02 -10.08
N SER A 100 5.13 6.31 -11.15
CA SER A 100 5.19 6.85 -12.52
C SER A 100 4.26 8.04 -12.72
N GLN A 101 3.20 8.16 -11.90
CA GLN A 101 2.26 9.27 -11.96
C GLN A 101 2.71 10.53 -11.17
N THR A 102 3.90 10.51 -10.55
CA THR A 102 4.36 11.61 -9.66
C THR A 102 4.34 12.97 -10.34
N GLN A 103 4.94 13.11 -11.54
CA GLN A 103 5.00 14.36 -12.27
C GLN A 103 3.60 14.81 -12.73
N ALA A 104 2.78 13.85 -13.17
CA ALA A 104 1.41 14.13 -13.60
C ALA A 104 0.54 14.64 -12.42
N VAL A 105 0.63 13.99 -11.24
CA VAL A 105 -0.06 14.44 -10.02
C VAL A 105 0.38 15.85 -9.63
N GLN A 106 1.70 16.11 -9.57
CA GLN A 106 2.23 17.42 -9.18
C GLN A 106 1.73 18.53 -10.10
N LYS A 107 1.74 18.31 -11.41
CA LYS A 107 1.30 19.27 -12.41
C LYS A 107 -0.22 19.51 -12.35
N VAL A 108 -1.01 18.44 -12.35
CA VAL A 108 -2.47 18.55 -12.34
C VAL A 108 -3.00 19.07 -11.01
N ALA A 109 -2.37 18.74 -9.88
CA ALA A 109 -2.74 19.29 -8.58
C ALA A 109 -2.57 20.82 -8.51
N ALA A 110 -1.53 21.35 -9.13
CA ALA A 110 -1.34 22.81 -9.23
C ALA A 110 -2.42 23.50 -10.11
N GLU A 111 -2.91 22.82 -11.15
CA GLU A 111 -3.99 23.34 -12.02
C GLU A 111 -5.37 23.29 -11.35
N PHE A 112 -5.59 22.35 -10.40
CA PHE A 112 -6.88 22.10 -9.74
C PHE A 112 -6.76 22.16 -8.22
N PRO A 113 -6.53 23.34 -7.62
CA PRO A 113 -6.25 23.48 -6.18
C PRO A 113 -7.41 23.04 -5.27
N ASN A 114 -8.64 22.97 -5.79
CA ASN A 114 -9.82 22.54 -5.05
C ASN A 114 -10.08 21.01 -5.11
N VAL A 115 -9.29 20.26 -5.88
CA VAL A 115 -9.33 18.80 -5.95
C VAL A 115 -8.20 18.25 -5.11
N ARG A 116 -8.49 17.26 -4.27
CA ARG A 116 -7.50 16.55 -3.47
C ARG A 116 -6.89 15.41 -4.27
N PHE A 117 -5.59 15.24 -4.16
CA PHE A 117 -4.87 14.16 -4.82
C PHE A 117 -4.20 13.27 -3.80
N VAL A 118 -4.19 11.97 -4.07
CA VAL A 118 -3.40 10.98 -3.33
C VAL A 118 -2.47 10.31 -4.32
N LEU A 119 -1.19 10.22 -3.98
CA LEU A 119 -0.20 9.50 -4.77
C LEU A 119 0.34 8.33 -3.96
N ILE A 120 0.27 7.13 -4.51
CA ILE A 120 0.86 5.93 -3.92
C ILE A 120 2.25 5.68 -4.54
N ASP A 121 3.25 5.40 -3.70
CA ASP A 121 4.64 5.08 -4.07
C ASP A 121 5.45 6.22 -4.67
N GLY A 122 4.99 7.44 -4.54
CA GLY A 122 5.71 8.63 -4.99
C GLY A 122 5.53 9.80 -4.06
N VAL A 123 6.38 10.81 -4.18
CA VAL A 123 6.26 12.07 -3.43
C VAL A 123 6.06 13.20 -4.43
N ALA A 124 4.87 13.81 -4.43
CA ALA A 124 4.55 14.98 -5.23
C ALA A 124 4.29 16.19 -4.32
N GLN A 125 4.70 17.36 -4.78
CA GLN A 125 4.49 18.64 -4.08
C GLN A 125 3.10 19.18 -4.35
N GLY A 126 2.47 19.79 -3.34
CA GLY A 126 1.18 20.48 -3.47
C GLY A 126 0.43 20.55 -2.15
N ALA A 127 -0.23 21.68 -1.88
CA ALA A 127 -1.05 21.87 -0.67
C ALA A 127 -2.30 20.97 -0.65
N ASN A 128 -2.66 20.42 -1.79
CA ASN A 128 -3.78 19.50 -2.01
C ASN A 128 -3.34 18.09 -2.39
N VAL A 129 -2.08 17.70 -2.07
CA VAL A 129 -1.53 16.37 -2.35
C VAL A 129 -1.21 15.64 -1.04
N ASN A 130 -1.65 14.40 -0.94
CA ASN A 130 -1.21 13.43 0.06
C ASN A 130 -0.39 12.34 -0.64
N SER A 131 0.86 12.18 -0.26
CA SER A 131 1.76 11.15 -0.78
C SER A 131 1.89 10.02 0.25
N VAL A 132 1.57 8.80 -0.14
CA VAL A 132 1.69 7.61 0.71
C VAL A 132 2.81 6.75 0.18
N ILE A 133 3.87 6.62 0.95
CA ILE A 133 5.03 5.76 0.66
C ILE A 133 5.13 4.65 1.69
N PHE A 134 5.87 3.60 1.35
CA PHE A 134 6.05 2.45 2.23
C PHE A 134 7.53 2.24 2.53
N LYS A 135 7.79 1.49 3.59
CA LYS A 135 9.13 1.01 3.94
C LYS A 135 9.30 -0.41 3.44
N GLU A 136 9.41 -0.53 2.13
CA GLU A 136 9.49 -1.80 1.44
C GLU A 136 10.68 -2.64 1.90
N GLU A 137 11.77 -1.99 2.27
CA GLU A 137 12.97 -2.62 2.82
C GLU A 137 12.67 -3.41 4.10
N GLU A 138 11.75 -2.91 4.97
CA GLU A 138 11.39 -3.59 6.21
C GLU A 138 10.64 -4.90 5.95
N GLY A 139 9.62 -4.89 5.08
CA GLY A 139 8.86 -6.09 4.70
C GLY A 139 9.72 -7.08 3.90
N SER A 140 10.57 -6.57 3.01
CA SER A 140 11.50 -7.39 2.21
C SER A 140 12.56 -8.07 3.08
N TYR A 141 13.00 -7.43 4.15
CA TYR A 141 13.88 -8.07 5.13
C TYR A 141 13.24 -9.34 5.73
N LEU A 142 11.96 -9.28 6.10
CA LEU A 142 11.26 -10.43 6.67
C LEU A 142 11.23 -11.62 5.71
N VAL A 143 10.89 -11.37 4.44
CA VAL A 143 10.85 -12.44 3.44
C VAL A 143 12.25 -12.89 3.00
N GLY A 144 13.26 -12.04 3.17
CA GLY A 144 14.67 -12.39 3.03
C GLY A 144 15.11 -13.40 4.10
N VAL A 145 14.69 -13.18 5.35
CA VAL A 145 14.89 -14.14 6.46
C VAL A 145 14.22 -15.48 6.13
N ALA A 146 12.95 -15.47 5.71
CA ALA A 146 12.22 -16.69 5.35
C ALA A 146 12.89 -17.41 4.16
N GLY A 147 13.25 -16.68 3.11
CA GLY A 147 13.91 -17.21 1.92
C GLY A 147 15.23 -17.89 2.24
N ALA A 148 16.09 -17.26 3.05
CA ALA A 148 17.39 -17.84 3.42
C ALA A 148 17.24 -19.08 4.30
N MET A 149 16.24 -19.14 5.16
CA MET A 149 15.94 -20.35 5.97
C MET A 149 15.38 -21.50 5.13
N ALA A 150 14.68 -21.21 4.03
CA ALA A 150 14.13 -22.21 3.11
C ALA A 150 15.14 -22.69 2.06
N SER A 151 16.10 -21.82 1.69
CA SER A 151 17.09 -22.13 0.65
C SER A 151 18.04 -23.24 1.07
N LYS A 152 18.26 -24.21 0.17
CA LYS A 152 19.23 -25.29 0.33
C LYS A 152 20.57 -24.97 -0.30
N THR A 153 20.58 -24.06 -1.28
CA THR A 153 21.79 -23.71 -2.04
C THR A 153 22.49 -22.46 -1.48
N GLY A 154 21.78 -21.65 -0.68
CA GLY A 154 22.23 -20.33 -0.26
C GLY A 154 22.13 -19.28 -1.37
N LYS A 155 21.58 -19.64 -2.55
CA LYS A 155 21.37 -18.74 -3.67
C LYS A 155 19.90 -18.39 -3.79
N LEU A 156 19.60 -17.12 -3.59
CA LEU A 156 18.27 -16.55 -3.70
C LEU A 156 18.17 -15.72 -4.97
N GLY A 157 16.97 -15.64 -5.55
CA GLY A 157 16.68 -14.83 -6.73
C GLY A 157 15.83 -13.63 -6.38
N PHE A 158 15.99 -12.59 -7.17
CA PHE A 158 15.13 -11.41 -7.17
C PHE A 158 14.80 -11.04 -8.62
N VAL A 159 13.54 -10.98 -8.96
CA VAL A 159 13.07 -10.49 -10.26
C VAL A 159 12.26 -9.22 -10.01
N GLY A 160 12.85 -8.06 -10.32
CA GLY A 160 12.20 -6.76 -10.21
C GLY A 160 11.58 -6.30 -11.53
N GLY A 161 10.59 -5.43 -11.49
CA GLY A 161 10.01 -4.82 -12.68
C GLY A 161 10.99 -3.84 -13.33
N MET A 162 10.97 -2.59 -12.92
CA MET A 162 11.90 -1.56 -13.41
C MET A 162 13.11 -1.41 -12.49
N ASP A 163 14.27 -1.07 -13.09
CA ASP A 163 15.49 -0.73 -12.33
C ASP A 163 15.44 0.72 -11.83
N ILE A 164 14.78 0.91 -10.70
CA ILE A 164 14.58 2.20 -10.05
C ILE A 164 14.87 2.10 -8.54
N PRO A 165 15.18 3.20 -7.85
CA PRO A 165 15.51 3.18 -6.42
C PRO A 165 14.44 2.50 -5.54
N LEU A 166 13.15 2.65 -5.87
CA LEU A 166 12.05 1.98 -5.19
C LEU A 166 12.21 0.45 -5.23
N ILE A 167 12.46 -0.13 -6.40
CA ILE A 167 12.62 -1.58 -6.57
C ILE A 167 13.93 -2.07 -5.99
N ARG A 168 14.97 -1.24 -6.04
CA ARG A 168 16.24 -1.51 -5.35
C ARG A 168 16.08 -1.56 -3.82
N ALA A 169 15.14 -0.80 -3.23
CA ALA A 169 14.85 -0.88 -1.80
C ALA A 169 14.30 -2.26 -1.38
N PHE A 170 13.41 -2.86 -2.19
CA PHE A 170 12.96 -4.25 -1.97
C PHE A 170 14.14 -5.23 -2.05
N ALA A 171 14.95 -5.15 -3.11
CA ALA A 171 16.09 -6.04 -3.30
C ALA A 171 17.10 -5.93 -2.17
N CYS A 172 17.38 -4.71 -1.71
CA CYS A 172 18.30 -4.43 -0.61
C CYS A 172 17.79 -4.98 0.72
N GLY A 173 16.52 -4.72 1.06
CA GLY A 173 15.89 -5.29 2.26
C GLY A 173 15.93 -6.82 2.24
N TYR A 174 15.59 -7.43 1.10
CA TYR A 174 15.64 -8.88 0.92
C TYR A 174 17.04 -9.46 1.15
N GLY A 175 18.07 -8.84 0.55
CA GLY A 175 19.46 -9.23 0.74
C GLY A 175 19.94 -9.10 2.19
N GLN A 176 19.59 -8.00 2.87
CA GLN A 176 19.93 -7.79 4.27
C GLN A 176 19.30 -8.87 5.16
N GLY A 177 18.01 -9.20 4.95
CA GLY A 177 17.33 -10.28 5.66
C GLY A 177 17.96 -11.65 5.41
N ALA A 178 18.31 -11.93 4.16
CA ALA A 178 18.98 -13.17 3.79
C ALA A 178 20.35 -13.33 4.48
N LYS A 179 21.17 -12.28 4.45
CA LYS A 179 22.51 -12.30 5.09
C LYS A 179 22.46 -12.34 6.62
N ALA A 180 21.40 -11.86 7.23
CA ALA A 180 21.19 -12.00 8.68
C ALA A 180 20.99 -13.47 9.13
N ILE A 181 20.63 -14.35 8.21
CA ILE A 181 20.49 -15.81 8.44
C ILE A 181 21.71 -16.55 7.94
N ASN A 182 22.13 -16.27 6.73
CA ASN A 182 23.30 -16.87 6.10
C ASN A 182 24.23 -15.76 5.55
N PRO A 183 25.32 -15.42 6.23
CA PRO A 183 26.28 -14.39 5.77
C PRO A 183 26.88 -14.66 4.38
N LYS A 184 26.84 -15.93 3.93
CA LYS A 184 27.30 -16.34 2.58
C LYS A 184 26.17 -16.37 1.55
N ALA A 185 24.94 -15.99 1.92
CA ALA A 185 23.82 -15.95 0.97
C ALA A 185 24.15 -15.04 -0.22
N GLU A 186 23.80 -15.49 -1.41
CA GLU A 186 23.94 -14.76 -2.66
C GLU A 186 22.56 -14.41 -3.18
N VAL A 187 22.32 -13.14 -3.55
CA VAL A 187 21.06 -12.68 -4.16
C VAL A 187 21.31 -12.30 -5.61
N VAL A 188 20.84 -13.15 -6.52
CA VAL A 188 20.93 -12.90 -7.97
C VAL A 188 19.77 -11.99 -8.36
N GLN A 189 20.08 -10.77 -8.83
CA GLN A 189 19.07 -9.75 -9.16
C GLN A 189 18.98 -9.56 -10.68
N ASN A 190 17.75 -9.54 -11.20
CA ASN A 190 17.45 -9.16 -12.58
C ASN A 190 16.20 -8.26 -12.61
N MET A 191 16.18 -7.32 -13.56
CA MET A 191 15.04 -6.45 -13.81
C MET A 191 14.40 -6.81 -15.15
N VAL A 192 13.05 -6.75 -15.20
CA VAL A 192 12.29 -7.07 -16.42
C VAL A 192 12.59 -6.04 -17.51
N GLY A 193 12.68 -4.75 -17.12
CA GLY A 193 12.96 -3.70 -18.09
C GLY A 193 13.23 -2.33 -17.43
N THR A 194 13.22 -1.30 -18.28
CA THR A 194 13.49 0.09 -17.88
C THR A 194 12.33 1.05 -18.17
N THR A 195 11.22 0.52 -18.66
CA THR A 195 9.99 1.29 -18.95
C THR A 195 8.78 0.67 -18.25
N SER A 196 7.66 1.37 -18.26
CA SER A 196 6.40 0.90 -17.64
C SER A 196 5.90 -0.45 -18.19
N ALA A 197 6.30 -0.85 -19.40
CA ALA A 197 6.01 -2.17 -19.95
C ALA A 197 6.55 -3.32 -19.08
N ALA A 198 7.58 -3.05 -18.29
CA ALA A 198 8.16 -4.02 -17.34
C ALA A 198 7.17 -4.50 -16.26
N TRP A 199 6.04 -3.84 -16.08
CA TRP A 199 5.00 -4.25 -15.13
C TRP A 199 4.00 -5.25 -15.70
N ASN A 200 4.03 -5.49 -17.03
CA ASN A 200 3.06 -6.37 -17.69
C ASN A 200 3.71 -7.23 -18.79
N ASP A 201 4.83 -7.86 -18.49
CA ASP A 201 5.53 -8.81 -19.36
C ASP A 201 5.84 -10.12 -18.60
N PRO A 202 4.84 -10.98 -18.38
CA PRO A 202 5.03 -12.25 -17.67
C PRO A 202 5.96 -13.21 -18.40
N ALA A 203 6.07 -13.12 -19.73
CA ALA A 203 7.02 -13.94 -20.50
C ALA A 203 8.47 -13.63 -20.08
N LYS A 204 8.81 -12.35 -20.04
CA LYS A 204 10.14 -11.89 -19.58
C LYS A 204 10.41 -12.23 -18.13
N GLY A 205 9.42 -12.02 -17.24
CA GLY A 205 9.52 -12.44 -15.83
C GLY A 205 9.83 -13.92 -15.68
N GLY A 206 9.19 -14.78 -16.48
CA GLY A 206 9.45 -16.22 -16.50
C GLY A 206 10.83 -16.60 -17.06
N GLU A 207 11.31 -15.94 -18.12
CA GLU A 207 12.68 -16.14 -18.65
C GLU A 207 13.74 -15.84 -17.61
N LEU A 208 13.63 -14.70 -16.92
CA LEU A 208 14.59 -14.28 -15.90
C LEU A 208 14.63 -15.27 -14.73
N ALA A 209 13.47 -15.71 -14.27
CA ALA A 209 13.38 -16.71 -13.20
C ALA A 209 14.02 -18.03 -13.63
N ARG A 210 13.75 -18.49 -14.86
CA ARG A 210 14.37 -19.71 -15.41
C ARG A 210 15.90 -19.61 -15.42
N ALA A 211 16.45 -18.50 -15.92
CA ALA A 211 17.89 -18.28 -15.96
C ALA A 211 18.50 -18.25 -14.55
N GLN A 212 17.79 -17.73 -13.55
CA GLN A 212 18.24 -17.76 -12.16
C GLN A 212 18.24 -19.19 -11.58
N PHE A 213 17.18 -19.97 -11.82
CA PHE A 213 17.11 -21.36 -11.37
C PHE A 213 18.16 -22.24 -12.01
N ASP A 214 18.47 -22.02 -13.27
CA ASP A 214 19.53 -22.76 -14.00
C ASP A 214 20.93 -22.43 -13.45
N ARG A 215 21.10 -21.30 -12.72
CA ARG A 215 22.32 -20.92 -11.98
C ARG A 215 22.32 -21.38 -10.51
N GLY A 216 21.33 -22.19 -10.11
CA GLY A 216 21.26 -22.78 -8.78
C GLY A 216 20.44 -21.99 -7.75
N VAL A 217 19.73 -20.93 -8.15
CA VAL A 217 18.72 -20.29 -7.30
C VAL A 217 17.64 -21.31 -6.96
N ASP A 218 17.16 -21.32 -5.73
CA ASP A 218 16.08 -22.23 -5.28
C ASP A 218 14.90 -21.54 -4.61
N VAL A 219 15.03 -20.23 -4.31
CA VAL A 219 13.95 -19.35 -3.82
C VAL A 219 14.01 -18.04 -4.59
N VAL A 220 12.94 -17.61 -5.26
CA VAL A 220 12.88 -16.35 -6.00
C VAL A 220 11.84 -15.38 -5.41
N PHE A 221 12.18 -14.11 -5.25
CA PHE A 221 11.27 -13.04 -4.88
C PHE A 221 10.87 -12.24 -6.13
N ALA A 222 9.56 -12.19 -6.42
CA ALA A 222 8.99 -11.59 -7.62
C ALA A 222 8.40 -10.20 -7.32
N VAL A 223 9.14 -9.14 -7.60
CA VAL A 223 8.74 -7.73 -7.34
C VAL A 223 8.50 -7.02 -8.68
N ALA A 224 7.53 -7.49 -9.45
CA ALA A 224 7.37 -7.07 -10.85
C ALA A 224 5.90 -6.93 -11.32
N GLY A 225 4.96 -6.72 -10.40
CA GLY A 225 3.54 -6.59 -10.76
C GLY A 225 3.04 -7.80 -11.56
N GLY A 226 2.33 -7.55 -12.66
CA GLY A 226 1.84 -8.60 -13.57
C GLY A 226 2.94 -9.46 -14.18
N SER A 227 4.14 -8.91 -14.42
CA SER A 227 5.30 -9.68 -14.89
C SER A 227 5.75 -10.73 -13.88
N GLY A 228 5.52 -10.50 -12.58
CA GLY A 228 5.77 -11.45 -11.51
C GLY A 228 5.01 -12.77 -11.67
N MET A 229 3.86 -12.76 -12.32
CA MET A 229 3.08 -13.99 -12.57
C MET A 229 3.88 -15.03 -13.35
N GLY A 230 4.67 -14.60 -14.34
CA GLY A 230 5.57 -15.50 -15.09
C GLY A 230 6.68 -16.07 -14.21
N THR A 231 7.23 -15.26 -13.30
CA THR A 231 8.23 -15.70 -12.31
C THR A 231 7.66 -16.79 -11.40
N LEU A 232 6.46 -16.57 -10.82
CA LEU A 232 5.78 -17.51 -9.93
C LEU A 232 5.44 -18.83 -10.66
N GLN A 233 4.90 -18.71 -11.88
CA GLN A 233 4.60 -19.88 -12.72
C GLN A 233 5.84 -20.70 -13.06
N THR A 234 6.96 -20.03 -13.33
CA THR A 234 8.25 -20.70 -13.62
C THR A 234 8.81 -21.40 -12.39
N ALA A 235 8.68 -20.79 -11.20
CA ALA A 235 9.08 -21.44 -9.95
C ALA A 235 8.28 -22.72 -9.72
N LYS A 236 6.97 -22.70 -9.92
CA LYS A 236 6.11 -23.88 -9.86
C LYS A 236 6.57 -24.97 -10.84
N ALA A 237 6.77 -24.60 -12.10
CA ALA A 237 7.17 -25.54 -13.15
C ALA A 237 8.54 -26.20 -12.90
N LYS A 238 9.46 -25.49 -12.22
CA LYS A 238 10.81 -25.97 -11.85
C LYS A 238 10.86 -26.64 -10.48
N GLY A 239 9.74 -26.76 -9.73
CA GLY A 239 9.71 -27.29 -8.36
C GLY A 239 10.56 -26.47 -7.39
N LYS A 240 10.62 -25.16 -7.58
CA LYS A 240 11.35 -24.19 -6.76
C LYS A 240 10.39 -23.37 -5.91
N LEU A 241 10.88 -22.65 -4.92
CA LEU A 241 10.10 -21.79 -4.09
C LEU A 241 10.01 -20.37 -4.64
N ALA A 242 8.89 -19.71 -4.39
CA ALA A 242 8.69 -18.32 -4.77
C ALA A 242 8.15 -17.50 -3.61
N ILE A 243 8.41 -16.20 -3.65
CA ILE A 243 7.90 -15.19 -2.73
C ILE A 243 7.11 -14.17 -3.56
N GLY A 244 5.86 -13.93 -3.15
CA GLY A 244 4.97 -12.96 -3.76
C GLY A 244 5.18 -11.55 -3.23
N VAL A 245 4.49 -10.56 -3.83
CA VAL A 245 4.60 -9.14 -3.47
C VAL A 245 3.25 -8.42 -3.47
N ASP A 246 3.15 -7.32 -2.75
CA ASP A 246 2.02 -6.41 -2.59
C ASP A 246 0.81 -7.07 -1.94
N SER A 247 0.12 -7.93 -2.68
CA SER A 247 -1.00 -8.74 -2.17
C SER A 247 -0.51 -10.06 -1.60
N ASN A 248 -1.32 -10.71 -0.76
CA ASN A 248 -1.08 -12.10 -0.40
C ASN A 248 -1.34 -12.99 -1.62
N GLN A 249 -0.28 -13.47 -2.25
CA GLN A 249 -0.27 -14.29 -3.45
C GLN A 249 -0.10 -15.79 -3.14
N ASN A 250 -0.11 -16.21 -1.88
CA ASN A 250 0.14 -17.60 -1.47
C ASN A 250 -0.81 -18.58 -2.15
N TYR A 251 -2.06 -18.19 -2.36
CA TYR A 251 -3.11 -19.01 -3.00
C TYR A 251 -2.86 -19.32 -4.49
N LEU A 252 -1.98 -18.57 -5.17
CA LEU A 252 -1.75 -18.77 -6.62
C LEU A 252 -1.10 -20.12 -6.90
N HIS A 253 -0.16 -20.54 -6.07
CA HIS A 253 0.57 -21.80 -6.25
C HIS A 253 0.89 -22.42 -4.88
N PRO A 254 -0.10 -23.00 -4.17
CA PRO A 254 0.15 -23.73 -2.92
C PRO A 254 1.24 -24.80 -3.10
N GLY A 255 2.16 -24.91 -2.14
CA GLY A 255 3.34 -25.76 -2.21
C GLY A 255 4.55 -25.18 -2.98
N THR A 256 4.37 -24.02 -3.65
CA THR A 256 5.44 -23.26 -4.29
C THR A 256 5.66 -21.91 -3.60
N MET A 257 4.56 -21.26 -3.21
CA MET A 257 4.61 -19.94 -2.56
C MET A 257 5.05 -20.10 -1.12
N LEU A 258 6.32 -19.74 -0.83
CA LEU A 258 6.86 -19.75 0.53
C LEU A 258 6.14 -18.75 1.43
N THR A 259 5.95 -17.55 0.90
CA THR A 259 5.24 -16.43 1.53
C THR A 259 4.99 -15.32 0.51
N SER A 260 4.37 -14.23 0.95
CA SER A 260 4.27 -12.99 0.20
C SER A 260 4.72 -11.81 1.08
N MET A 261 5.51 -10.91 0.53
CA MET A 261 5.77 -9.59 1.13
C MET A 261 4.55 -8.72 0.89
N VAL A 262 3.70 -8.60 1.89
CA VAL A 262 2.46 -7.83 1.78
C VAL A 262 2.74 -6.35 1.95
N LYS A 263 2.28 -5.54 0.99
CA LYS A 263 2.29 -4.08 1.02
C LYS A 263 0.85 -3.58 0.99
N ARG A 264 0.43 -2.97 2.07
CA ARG A 264 -0.97 -2.67 2.36
C ARG A 264 -1.50 -1.45 1.58
N VAL A 265 -1.37 -1.52 0.25
CA VAL A 265 -1.96 -0.52 -0.66
C VAL A 265 -3.49 -0.50 -0.53
N ASP A 266 -4.10 -1.67 -0.31
CA ASP A 266 -5.52 -1.83 0.01
C ASP A 266 -5.93 -0.99 1.23
N GLY A 267 -5.17 -1.08 2.31
CA GLY A 267 -5.39 -0.29 3.52
C GLY A 267 -5.19 1.20 3.27
N ALA A 268 -4.15 1.57 2.51
CA ALA A 268 -3.87 2.97 2.21
C ALA A 268 -5.01 3.64 1.42
N ILE A 269 -5.53 2.99 0.39
CA ILE A 269 -6.64 3.51 -0.41
C ILE A 269 -7.93 3.57 0.38
N TYR A 270 -8.25 2.52 1.13
CA TYR A 270 -9.40 2.52 2.03
C TYR A 270 -9.35 3.69 3.01
N ASP A 271 -8.22 3.89 3.69
CA ASP A 271 -8.02 4.94 4.69
C ASP A 271 -8.20 6.34 4.09
N VAL A 272 -7.60 6.63 2.94
CA VAL A 272 -7.68 7.98 2.33
C VAL A 272 -9.10 8.29 1.82
N PHE A 273 -9.84 7.27 1.34
CA PHE A 273 -11.24 7.43 0.97
C PHE A 273 -12.11 7.66 2.21
N MET A 274 -11.86 6.94 3.31
CA MET A 274 -12.52 7.16 4.59
C MET A 274 -12.19 8.54 5.18
N GLN A 275 -10.93 8.98 5.10
CA GLN A 275 -10.54 10.33 5.53
C GLN A 275 -11.27 11.41 4.74
N GLN A 276 -11.42 11.23 3.42
CA GLN A 276 -12.19 12.15 2.58
C GLN A 276 -13.66 12.19 3.01
N LYS A 277 -14.29 11.02 3.20
CA LYS A 277 -15.66 10.89 3.66
C LYS A 277 -15.88 11.58 5.01
N ASN A 278 -14.94 11.42 5.93
CA ASN A 278 -15.05 11.92 7.30
C ASN A 278 -14.53 13.37 7.47
N GLY A 279 -14.09 14.03 6.39
CA GLY A 279 -13.53 15.37 6.44
C GLY A 279 -12.18 15.50 7.17
N THR A 280 -11.46 14.40 7.37
CA THR A 280 -10.20 14.34 8.11
C THR A 280 -8.96 14.22 7.20
N TRP A 281 -9.16 14.24 5.88
CA TRP A 281 -8.06 14.19 4.92
C TRP A 281 -7.08 15.35 5.10
N LYS A 282 -5.79 15.04 5.00
CA LYS A 282 -4.70 16.04 5.13
C LYS A 282 -3.68 15.83 4.01
N ALA A 283 -3.17 16.96 3.48
CA ALA A 283 -2.01 16.94 2.60
C ALA A 283 -0.75 16.58 3.38
N GLY A 284 0.29 16.15 2.64
CA GLY A 284 1.61 15.83 3.19
C GLY A 284 2.11 14.47 2.76
N VAL A 285 3.13 13.98 3.45
CA VAL A 285 3.74 12.67 3.18
C VAL A 285 3.53 11.75 4.38
N SER A 286 3.03 10.55 4.11
CA SER A 286 2.93 9.48 5.12
C SER A 286 3.78 8.29 4.69
N SER A 287 4.63 7.79 5.60
CA SER A 287 5.45 6.61 5.38
C SER A 287 4.93 5.46 6.24
N ARG A 288 4.68 4.29 5.63
CA ARG A 288 4.06 3.14 6.29
C ARG A 288 5.00 1.93 6.27
N GLY A 289 5.59 1.62 7.41
CA GLY A 289 6.44 0.44 7.62
C GLY A 289 5.73 -0.66 8.40
N LEU A 290 6.52 -1.55 9.00
CA LEU A 290 6.03 -2.62 9.88
C LEU A 290 5.30 -2.07 11.11
N LYS A 291 5.80 -0.98 11.67
CA LYS A 291 5.21 -0.34 12.86
C LYS A 291 3.82 0.23 12.57
N GLU A 292 3.62 0.79 11.40
CA GLU A 292 2.35 1.36 10.93
C GLU A 292 1.42 0.29 10.29
N GLY A 293 1.85 -0.97 10.22
CA GLY A 293 1.12 -2.04 9.56
C GLY A 293 1.02 -1.86 8.04
N GLY A 294 1.94 -1.09 7.45
CA GLY A 294 1.98 -0.81 6.01
C GLY A 294 2.61 -1.91 5.19
N VAL A 295 3.52 -2.67 5.79
CA VAL A 295 4.14 -3.86 5.18
C VAL A 295 4.15 -5.02 6.17
N ASP A 296 4.18 -6.25 5.66
CA ASP A 296 4.26 -7.47 6.47
C ASP A 296 4.67 -8.67 5.61
N TRP A 297 4.76 -9.84 6.21
CA TRP A 297 4.86 -11.12 5.53
C TRP A 297 3.57 -11.94 5.74
N ALA A 298 3.21 -12.77 4.76
CA ALA A 298 1.98 -13.56 4.81
C ALA A 298 2.23 -14.97 5.31
N LEU A 299 1.39 -15.40 6.26
CA LEU A 299 1.33 -16.78 6.72
C LEU A 299 -0.13 -17.20 6.83
N ASP A 300 -0.53 -18.19 6.06
CA ASP A 300 -1.90 -18.69 5.99
C ASP A 300 -1.96 -20.21 5.67
N LYS A 301 -3.15 -20.72 5.39
CA LYS A 301 -3.35 -22.13 5.06
C LYS A 301 -2.62 -22.60 3.80
N ASP A 302 -2.37 -21.69 2.84
CA ASP A 302 -1.82 -22.04 1.53
C ASP A 302 -0.28 -22.21 1.55
N ASN A 303 0.40 -21.57 2.53
CA ASN A 303 1.85 -21.71 2.71
C ASN A 303 2.28 -22.38 4.04
N ARG A 304 1.34 -22.71 4.93
CA ARG A 304 1.63 -23.27 6.26
C ARG A 304 2.54 -24.51 6.21
N ALA A 305 2.38 -25.33 5.18
CA ALA A 305 3.18 -26.55 5.02
C ALA A 305 4.67 -26.29 4.68
N LEU A 306 4.97 -25.12 4.14
CA LEU A 306 6.34 -24.72 3.78
C LEU A 306 7.04 -23.94 4.90
N VAL A 307 6.28 -23.31 5.78
CA VAL A 307 6.80 -22.48 6.87
C VAL A 307 6.89 -23.28 8.16
N THR A 308 8.10 -23.64 8.56
CA THR A 308 8.34 -24.36 9.82
C THR A 308 8.10 -23.45 11.03
N PRO A 309 7.80 -24.01 12.22
CA PRO A 309 7.69 -23.21 13.45
C PRO A 309 8.96 -22.40 13.77
N ALA A 310 10.14 -22.94 13.46
CA ALA A 310 11.41 -22.23 13.64
C ALA A 310 11.54 -21.02 12.69
N MET A 311 11.09 -21.16 11.43
CA MET A 311 11.06 -20.06 10.46
C MET A 311 10.09 -18.98 10.90
N GLU A 312 8.86 -19.35 11.27
CA GLU A 312 7.85 -18.41 11.76
C GLU A 312 8.36 -17.62 12.98
N LYS A 313 8.93 -18.32 13.96
CA LYS A 313 9.53 -17.68 15.13
C LYS A 313 10.61 -16.68 14.72
N ARG A 314 11.53 -17.07 13.82
CA ARG A 314 12.66 -16.22 13.42
C ARG A 314 12.22 -14.98 12.63
N VAL A 315 11.23 -15.12 11.75
CA VAL A 315 10.67 -13.97 11.00
C VAL A 315 9.95 -13.01 11.95
N ASN A 316 9.16 -13.53 12.90
CA ASN A 316 8.46 -12.69 13.88
C ASN A 316 9.42 -12.01 14.87
N GLU A 317 10.53 -12.64 15.26
CA GLU A 317 11.61 -12.01 16.02
C GLU A 317 12.25 -10.85 15.22
N ALA A 318 12.53 -11.07 13.93
CA ALA A 318 13.05 -10.02 13.05
C ALA A 318 12.08 -8.84 12.96
N LYS A 319 10.78 -9.11 12.76
CA LYS A 319 9.71 -8.10 12.76
C LYS A 319 9.72 -7.29 14.06
N ALA A 320 9.72 -7.95 15.22
CA ALA A 320 9.74 -7.29 16.52
C ALA A 320 11.01 -6.44 16.72
N ASN A 321 12.16 -6.92 16.25
CA ASN A 321 13.44 -6.20 16.34
C ASN A 321 13.47 -4.96 15.44
N ILE A 322 12.86 -5.00 14.25
CA ILE A 322 12.73 -3.83 13.38
C ILE A 322 11.76 -2.81 14.00
N ILE A 323 10.58 -3.25 14.45
CA ILE A 323 9.59 -2.36 15.09
C ILE A 323 10.15 -1.66 16.33
N SER A 324 10.95 -2.37 17.14
CA SER A 324 11.59 -1.81 18.33
C SER A 324 12.84 -0.99 18.04
N GLY A 325 13.32 -0.95 16.79
CA GLY A 325 14.53 -0.24 16.38
C GLY A 325 15.85 -0.95 16.72
N LYS A 326 15.82 -2.19 17.23
CA LYS A 326 17.02 -3.01 17.46
C LYS A 326 17.73 -3.41 16.15
N VAL A 327 16.95 -3.62 15.10
CA VAL A 327 17.44 -3.83 13.72
C VAL A 327 16.98 -2.64 12.89
N LYS A 328 17.93 -1.96 12.27
CA LYS A 328 17.66 -0.88 11.32
C LYS A 328 17.97 -1.39 9.93
N VAL A 329 16.93 -1.61 9.13
CA VAL A 329 17.08 -2.00 7.72
C VAL A 329 17.49 -0.78 6.92
N ILE A 330 18.51 -0.90 6.08
CA ILE A 330 18.99 0.19 5.24
C ILE A 330 18.05 0.33 4.05
N ASP A 331 17.49 1.53 3.88
CA ASP A 331 16.73 1.91 2.71
C ASP A 331 17.68 2.37 1.59
N TYR A 332 17.65 1.66 0.47
CA TYR A 332 18.45 2.01 -0.71
C TYR A 332 18.19 3.43 -1.22
N ARG A 333 16.95 3.92 -1.12
CA ARG A 333 16.57 5.27 -1.58
C ARG A 333 17.29 6.38 -0.82
N ALA A 334 17.54 6.16 0.48
CA ALA A 334 18.22 7.12 1.33
C ALA A 334 19.75 6.98 1.26
N ALA A 335 20.26 5.75 1.16
CA ALA A 335 21.68 5.45 1.16
C ALA A 335 22.33 5.47 -0.22
N ASN A 336 21.54 5.35 -1.29
CA ASN A 336 21.95 5.15 -2.68
C ASN A 336 22.97 4.00 -2.84
N SER A 337 22.93 3.05 -1.92
CA SER A 337 23.79 1.86 -1.90
C SER A 337 23.14 0.76 -1.06
N CYS A 338 23.59 -0.47 -1.25
CA CYS A 338 23.18 -1.62 -0.46
C CYS A 338 24.41 -2.30 0.15
N PRO A 339 24.43 -2.61 1.46
CA PRO A 339 25.58 -3.21 2.14
C PRO A 339 25.72 -4.72 1.88
N VAL A 340 24.94 -5.29 0.95
CA VAL A 340 24.83 -6.74 0.71
C VAL A 340 24.97 -7.09 -0.77
#